data_b29ae76345157f16bc291b8c176152cd
#
_entry.id   b29ae76345157f16bc291b8c176152cd
#
_cell.length_a   1.000
_cell.length_b   1.000
_cell.length_c   1.000
_cell.angle_alpha   90.00
_cell.angle_beta   90.00
_cell.angle_gamma   90.00
#
_symmetry.space_group_name_H-M   'P 1'
#
loop_
_entity.id
_entity.type
_entity.pdbx_description
1 polymer ?
#
loop_
_entity_poly.entity_id
_entity_poly.type
_entity_poly.pdbx_seq_one_letter_code
_entity_poly.pdbx_strand_id
1 'polypeptide(L)'
;MADKLSSLVAHLDTRGPHRVLVGDLDYVGIPGKVYLPADGNNVPGVVFGHDWMTDISAYHGTLRHLASWGIAVAAPDSETGFKPNPGAFANDLMTCMSVISGVQMGQGSITVHPEKLVLAGHGFGASAAVLAAAGEWGSSSSSDSEVSARSVSVGSGSVTASDTPGPKGLTGVAAVFPRSTSPRASDAASNIEVPGLILAPGQDSVLVGDESLRIAAEWKGDSYYRRVNKASQSVMSEKVVKNMVLGLGSPGFSQRAALRGLLVAFVRATAEGDKKYSDVLSDEDLKGTEFWDRDDIANELPENADVMERLRDAL
;
A
#
# COMPACT_ATOMS: atom_id res chain seq x y z
N MET A 1 -11.69 20.18 -18.66
CA MET A 1 -10.57 19.31 -18.29
C MET A 1 -11.05 18.23 -17.31
N ALA A 2 -11.81 18.58 -16.30
CA ALA A 2 -12.40 17.65 -15.30
C ALA A 2 -13.15 16.43 -15.88
N ASP A 3 -13.98 16.63 -16.92
CA ASP A 3 -14.68 15.50 -17.56
C ASP A 3 -13.76 14.46 -18.20
N LYS A 4 -12.57 14.88 -18.68
CA LYS A 4 -11.59 13.97 -19.27
C LYS A 4 -10.86 13.16 -18.18
N LEU A 5 -10.55 13.76 -17.03
CA LEU A 5 -9.87 13.10 -15.91
C LEU A 5 -10.81 12.12 -15.21
N SER A 6 -12.06 12.51 -14.94
CA SER A 6 -13.09 11.59 -14.42
C SER A 6 -13.35 10.40 -15.37
N SER A 7 -13.34 10.64 -16.69
CA SER A 7 -13.44 9.58 -17.70
C SER A 7 -12.23 8.67 -17.71
N LEU A 8 -11.03 9.20 -17.45
CA LEU A 8 -9.81 8.39 -17.35
C LEU A 8 -9.86 7.46 -16.14
N VAL A 9 -10.26 7.94 -14.96
CA VAL A 9 -10.42 7.08 -13.77
C VAL A 9 -11.49 6.02 -13.98
N ALA A 10 -12.63 6.39 -14.57
CA ALA A 10 -13.68 5.43 -14.94
C ALA A 10 -13.20 4.39 -15.96
N HIS A 11 -12.21 4.72 -16.80
CA HIS A 11 -11.56 3.74 -17.66
C HIS A 11 -10.62 2.82 -16.87
N LEU A 12 -9.84 3.40 -15.94
CA LEU A 12 -8.91 2.64 -15.11
C LEU A 12 -9.59 1.74 -14.07
N ASP A 13 -10.84 1.97 -13.73
CA ASP A 13 -11.61 1.10 -12.83
C ASP A 13 -12.12 -0.17 -13.55
N THR A 14 -12.11 -0.20 -14.87
CA THR A 14 -12.42 -1.38 -15.66
C THR A 14 -11.22 -2.31 -15.77
N ARG A 15 -11.47 -3.55 -16.17
CA ARG A 15 -10.38 -4.52 -16.40
C ARG A 15 -9.46 -4.03 -17.52
N GLY A 16 -8.16 -4.06 -17.27
CA GLY A 16 -7.14 -3.76 -18.27
C GLY A 16 -7.03 -4.83 -19.37
N PRO A 17 -6.20 -4.56 -20.41
CA PRO A 17 -6.13 -5.37 -21.61
C PRO A 17 -5.40 -6.71 -21.45
N HIS A 18 -4.56 -6.86 -20.39
CA HIS A 18 -3.72 -8.04 -20.24
C HIS A 18 -4.47 -9.22 -19.61
N ARG A 19 -4.17 -10.44 -20.10
CA ARG A 19 -4.47 -11.67 -19.36
C ARG A 19 -3.63 -11.69 -18.09
N VAL A 20 -4.15 -12.31 -17.03
CA VAL A 20 -3.47 -12.38 -15.74
C VAL A 20 -3.12 -13.82 -15.41
N LEU A 21 -1.85 -14.03 -15.09
CA LEU A 21 -1.32 -15.24 -14.49
C LEU A 21 -1.27 -15.07 -12.98
N VAL A 22 -1.48 -16.16 -12.24
CA VAL A 22 -1.37 -16.18 -10.77
C VAL A 22 -0.44 -17.33 -10.39
N GLY A 23 0.54 -17.04 -9.56
CA GLY A 23 1.49 -18.01 -9.01
C GLY A 23 1.60 -17.85 -7.50
N ASP A 24 2.38 -18.72 -6.89
CA ASP A 24 2.64 -18.74 -5.46
C ASP A 24 4.03 -18.16 -5.14
N LEU A 25 4.18 -17.56 -3.96
CA LEU A 25 5.46 -17.09 -3.42
C LEU A 25 6.18 -18.17 -2.59
N ASP A 26 5.56 -19.32 -2.37
CA ASP A 26 6.09 -20.40 -1.53
C ASP A 26 7.50 -20.87 -1.94
N TYR A 27 7.83 -20.75 -3.24
CA TYR A 27 9.16 -21.10 -3.75
C TYR A 27 10.31 -20.23 -3.20
N VAL A 28 9.99 -19.05 -2.67
CA VAL A 28 10.95 -18.18 -1.98
C VAL A 28 10.80 -18.23 -0.46
N GLY A 29 9.97 -19.13 0.06
CA GLY A 29 9.78 -19.36 1.49
C GLY A 29 8.85 -18.35 2.17
N ILE A 30 8.13 -17.55 1.40
CA ILE A 30 7.14 -16.59 1.92
C ILE A 30 5.74 -17.09 1.47
N PRO A 31 4.79 -17.29 2.39
CA PRO A 31 3.41 -17.56 1.99
C PRO A 31 2.86 -16.35 1.24
N GLY A 32 2.14 -16.59 0.15
CA GLY A 32 1.56 -15.50 -0.61
C GLY A 32 1.42 -15.80 -2.10
N LYS A 33 1.06 -14.78 -2.87
CA LYS A 33 0.80 -14.94 -4.30
C LYS A 33 1.44 -13.84 -5.13
N VAL A 34 1.73 -14.18 -6.39
CA VAL A 34 2.08 -13.22 -7.43
C VAL A 34 0.96 -13.16 -8.47
N TYR A 35 0.69 -11.95 -8.95
CA TYR A 35 -0.27 -11.67 -10.02
C TYR A 35 0.49 -10.96 -11.12
N LEU A 36 0.50 -11.52 -12.31
CA LEU A 36 1.36 -11.07 -13.40
C LEU A 36 0.52 -10.80 -14.66
N PRO A 37 0.84 -9.79 -15.46
CA PRO A 37 0.38 -9.78 -16.85
C PRO A 37 0.90 -11.02 -17.55
N ALA A 38 0.19 -11.52 -18.56
CA ALA A 38 0.60 -12.76 -19.25
C ALA A 38 1.94 -12.64 -19.98
N ASP A 39 2.33 -11.41 -20.31
CA ASP A 39 3.57 -11.04 -20.99
C ASP A 39 3.99 -9.62 -20.60
N GLY A 40 5.27 -9.30 -20.70
CA GLY A 40 5.79 -7.96 -20.47
C GLY A 40 7.22 -7.94 -19.96
N ASN A 41 8.04 -7.11 -20.58
CA ASN A 41 9.41 -6.88 -20.16
C ASN A 41 9.53 -5.52 -19.47
N ASN A 42 10.26 -5.48 -18.35
CA ASN A 42 10.47 -4.25 -17.58
C ASN A 42 9.15 -3.58 -17.14
N VAL A 43 8.16 -4.39 -16.77
CA VAL A 43 6.89 -3.87 -16.24
C VAL A 43 7.08 -3.25 -14.85
N PRO A 44 6.24 -2.30 -14.42
CA PRO A 44 6.24 -1.83 -13.05
C PRO A 44 5.86 -2.96 -12.07
N GLY A 45 6.44 -2.91 -10.86
CA GLY A 45 6.15 -3.86 -9.79
C GLY A 45 5.44 -3.20 -8.61
N VAL A 46 4.47 -3.90 -8.05
CA VAL A 46 3.79 -3.50 -6.80
C VAL A 46 3.96 -4.62 -5.78
N VAL A 47 4.29 -4.27 -4.55
CA VAL A 47 4.18 -5.20 -3.42
C VAL A 47 3.03 -4.71 -2.54
N PHE A 48 2.07 -5.62 -2.27
CA PHE A 48 0.82 -5.26 -1.60
C PHE A 48 0.65 -5.98 -0.26
N GLY A 49 0.48 -5.19 0.82
CA GLY A 49 0.17 -5.68 2.17
C GLY A 49 -1.33 -5.70 2.46
N HIS A 50 -1.82 -6.81 3.04
CA HIS A 50 -3.21 -6.99 3.47
C HIS A 50 -3.50 -6.33 4.83
N ASP A 51 -4.78 -6.16 5.18
CA ASP A 51 -5.22 -5.62 6.47
C ASP A 51 -5.15 -6.68 7.59
N TRP A 52 -5.24 -6.21 8.82
CA TRP A 52 -5.30 -7.00 10.06
C TRP A 52 -6.39 -8.08 10.02
N MET A 53 -6.07 -9.27 10.53
CA MET A 53 -6.94 -10.44 10.56
C MET A 53 -7.57 -10.80 9.19
N THR A 54 -6.86 -10.47 8.14
CA THR A 54 -7.28 -10.69 6.76
C THR A 54 -6.17 -11.45 6.04
N ASP A 55 -6.51 -12.17 5.01
CA ASP A 55 -5.58 -12.84 4.11
C ASP A 55 -5.69 -12.27 2.69
N ILE A 56 -4.72 -12.60 1.85
CA ILE A 56 -4.63 -12.06 0.49
C ILE A 56 -5.81 -12.44 -0.40
N SER A 57 -6.57 -13.50 -0.07
CA SER A 57 -7.76 -13.87 -0.83
C SER A 57 -8.85 -12.80 -0.81
N ALA A 58 -8.83 -11.93 0.19
CA ALA A 58 -9.74 -10.79 0.29
C ALA A 58 -9.46 -9.67 -0.72
N TYR A 59 -8.35 -9.74 -1.44
CA TYR A 59 -7.90 -8.71 -2.40
C TYR A 59 -7.70 -9.26 -3.80
N HIS A 60 -8.06 -10.52 -4.03
CA HIS A 60 -7.79 -11.23 -5.28
C HIS A 60 -8.22 -10.47 -6.53
N GLY A 61 -9.42 -9.90 -6.56
CA GLY A 61 -9.92 -9.11 -7.69
C GLY A 61 -9.14 -7.82 -7.88
N THR A 62 -8.75 -7.13 -6.80
CA THR A 62 -7.94 -5.90 -6.84
C THR A 62 -6.54 -6.17 -7.38
N LEU A 63 -5.87 -7.24 -6.92
CA LEU A 63 -4.53 -7.59 -7.37
C LEU A 63 -4.54 -8.09 -8.83
N ARG A 64 -5.56 -8.85 -9.22
CA ARG A 64 -5.79 -9.20 -10.64
C ARG A 64 -6.09 -7.98 -11.50
N HIS A 65 -6.77 -7.00 -10.95
CA HIS A 65 -7.05 -5.74 -11.65
C HIS A 65 -5.74 -5.00 -11.97
N LEU A 66 -4.87 -4.79 -10.99
CA LEU A 66 -3.55 -4.19 -11.22
C LEU A 66 -2.75 -4.96 -12.27
N ALA A 67 -2.70 -6.29 -12.16
CA ALA A 67 -2.00 -7.12 -13.13
C ALA A 67 -2.60 -7.05 -14.54
N SER A 68 -3.92 -6.86 -14.67
CA SER A 68 -4.57 -6.65 -15.96
C SER A 68 -4.15 -5.35 -16.65
N TRP A 69 -3.66 -4.40 -15.89
CA TRP A 69 -3.09 -3.14 -16.38
C TRP A 69 -1.58 -3.19 -16.64
N GLY A 70 -0.99 -4.40 -16.67
CA GLY A 70 0.43 -4.59 -17.00
C GLY A 70 1.37 -4.39 -15.81
N ILE A 71 0.87 -4.45 -14.59
CA ILE A 71 1.62 -4.27 -13.35
C ILE A 71 1.86 -5.65 -12.72
N ALA A 72 3.11 -6.01 -12.45
CA ALA A 72 3.41 -7.22 -11.68
C ALA A 72 3.14 -6.96 -10.19
N VAL A 73 2.39 -7.84 -9.53
CA VAL A 73 2.05 -7.67 -8.12
C VAL A 73 2.49 -8.87 -7.31
N ALA A 74 3.25 -8.64 -6.23
CA ALA A 74 3.50 -9.64 -5.19
C ALA A 74 2.74 -9.27 -3.93
N ALA A 75 2.18 -10.26 -3.26
CA ALA A 75 1.41 -10.06 -2.05
C ALA A 75 1.70 -11.18 -1.05
N PRO A 76 2.50 -10.90 0.00
CA PRO A 76 2.73 -11.86 1.08
C PRO A 76 1.45 -12.08 1.88
N ASP A 77 1.29 -13.30 2.38
CA ASP A 77 0.16 -13.76 3.20
C ASP A 77 0.63 -14.15 4.61
N SER A 78 1.68 -13.49 5.08
CA SER A 78 2.20 -13.57 6.45
C SER A 78 1.47 -12.60 7.37
N GLU A 79 1.70 -12.66 8.66
CA GLU A 79 1.14 -11.75 9.66
C GLU A 79 -0.41 -11.70 9.71
N THR A 80 -1.09 -12.79 9.34
CA THR A 80 -2.56 -12.89 9.32
C THR A 80 -3.19 -13.11 10.70
N GLY A 81 -2.36 -13.22 11.76
CA GLY A 81 -2.79 -13.54 13.13
C GLY A 81 -3.46 -12.38 13.85
N PHE A 82 -3.83 -12.63 15.12
CA PHE A 82 -4.48 -11.66 16.00
C PHE A 82 -3.51 -10.54 16.47
N LYS A 83 -2.23 -10.86 16.62
CA LYS A 83 -1.16 -9.94 17.02
C LYS A 83 -0.09 -9.89 15.93
N PRO A 84 -0.37 -9.26 14.79
CA PRO A 84 0.62 -9.16 13.73
C PRO A 84 1.74 -8.18 14.12
N ASN A 85 2.94 -8.44 13.64
CA ASN A 85 4.09 -7.56 13.83
C ASN A 85 4.29 -6.66 12.60
N PRO A 86 4.12 -5.34 12.70
CA PRO A 86 4.23 -4.45 11.54
C PRO A 86 5.65 -4.39 10.97
N GLY A 87 6.69 -4.51 11.81
CA GLY A 87 8.08 -4.56 11.34
C GLY A 87 8.41 -5.87 10.62
N ALA A 88 7.90 -7.01 11.10
CA ALA A 88 8.05 -8.28 10.40
C ALA A 88 7.33 -8.25 9.05
N PHE A 89 6.12 -7.71 8.99
CA PHE A 89 5.39 -7.57 7.74
C PHE A 89 6.06 -6.60 6.77
N ALA A 90 6.61 -5.48 7.26
CA ALA A 90 7.43 -4.57 6.47
C ALA A 90 8.65 -5.27 5.85
N ASN A 91 9.33 -6.14 6.61
CA ASN A 91 10.44 -6.95 6.11
C ASN A 91 10.00 -7.94 5.01
N ASP A 92 8.83 -8.57 5.16
CA ASP A 92 8.29 -9.47 4.13
C ASP A 92 7.92 -8.71 2.85
N LEU A 93 7.36 -7.50 2.97
CA LEU A 93 7.13 -6.62 1.82
C LEU A 93 8.43 -6.29 1.09
N MET A 94 9.50 -5.98 1.83
CA MET A 94 10.83 -5.69 1.26
C MET A 94 11.45 -6.92 0.59
N THR A 95 11.29 -8.09 1.20
CA THR A 95 11.75 -9.34 0.61
C THR A 95 11.00 -9.64 -0.70
N CYS A 96 9.68 -9.48 -0.72
CA CYS A 96 8.88 -9.60 -1.94
C CYS A 96 9.32 -8.61 -3.03
N MET A 97 9.66 -7.37 -2.66
CA MET A 97 10.15 -6.36 -3.60
C MET A 97 11.47 -6.79 -4.24
N SER A 98 12.40 -7.32 -3.45
CA SER A 98 13.66 -7.85 -3.95
C SER A 98 13.46 -9.07 -4.87
N VAL A 99 12.52 -9.95 -4.52
CA VAL A 99 12.20 -11.15 -5.30
C VAL A 99 11.64 -10.77 -6.66
N ILE A 100 10.57 -9.94 -6.71
CA ILE A 100 9.93 -9.64 -8.00
C ILE A 100 10.81 -8.83 -8.94
N SER A 101 11.75 -8.05 -8.43
CA SER A 101 12.69 -7.27 -9.25
C SER A 101 13.92 -8.07 -9.68
N GLY A 102 14.23 -9.18 -8.98
CA GLY A 102 15.43 -9.99 -9.20
C GLY A 102 15.21 -11.24 -10.05
N VAL A 103 13.97 -11.65 -10.32
CA VAL A 103 13.68 -12.92 -11.00
C VAL A 103 12.85 -12.73 -12.26
N GLN A 104 13.05 -13.63 -13.23
CA GLN A 104 12.17 -13.76 -14.39
C GLN A 104 10.98 -14.64 -14.02
N MET A 105 9.78 -14.15 -14.25
CA MET A 105 8.52 -14.82 -13.92
C MET A 105 7.77 -15.27 -15.16
N GLY A 106 6.64 -15.98 -14.99
CA GLY A 106 5.77 -16.38 -16.09
C GLY A 106 6.51 -17.24 -17.15
N GLN A 107 7.30 -18.23 -16.70
CA GLN A 107 8.17 -19.05 -17.57
C GLN A 107 9.23 -18.23 -18.33
N GLY A 108 9.68 -17.11 -17.74
CA GLY A 108 10.70 -16.23 -18.30
C GLY A 108 10.17 -15.14 -19.23
N SER A 109 8.86 -15.03 -19.41
CA SER A 109 8.24 -14.02 -20.28
C SER A 109 7.97 -12.68 -19.61
N ILE A 110 8.19 -12.58 -18.28
CA ILE A 110 7.87 -11.38 -17.50
C ILE A 110 9.07 -10.98 -16.68
N THR A 111 9.48 -9.72 -16.82
CA THR A 111 10.50 -9.07 -15.98
C THR A 111 9.95 -7.79 -15.40
N VAL A 112 10.26 -7.54 -14.13
CA VAL A 112 9.96 -6.28 -13.45
C VAL A 112 11.16 -5.36 -13.53
N HIS A 113 10.91 -4.08 -13.80
CA HIS A 113 11.98 -3.08 -13.82
C HIS A 113 12.42 -2.77 -12.38
N PRO A 114 13.72 -2.93 -12.03
CA PRO A 114 14.18 -2.78 -10.64
C PRO A 114 14.04 -1.35 -10.08
N GLU A 115 13.84 -0.35 -10.95
CA GLU A 115 13.64 1.05 -10.57
C GLU A 115 12.21 1.54 -10.80
N LYS A 116 11.23 0.63 -10.90
CA LYS A 116 9.80 0.95 -11.06
C LYS A 116 8.96 0.18 -10.07
N LEU A 117 9.28 0.33 -8.79
CA LEU A 117 8.68 -0.43 -7.72
C LEU A 117 7.82 0.48 -6.83
N VAL A 118 6.64 0.00 -6.47
CA VAL A 118 5.71 0.69 -5.57
C VAL A 118 5.37 -0.24 -4.41
N LEU A 119 5.43 0.28 -3.20
CA LEU A 119 4.84 -0.35 -2.03
C LEU A 119 3.38 0.09 -1.90
N ALA A 120 2.50 -0.85 -1.66
CA ALA A 120 1.09 -0.55 -1.46
C ALA A 120 0.51 -1.42 -0.35
N GLY A 121 -0.58 -1.01 0.24
CA GLY A 121 -1.26 -1.84 1.22
C GLY A 121 -2.59 -1.26 1.67
N HIS A 122 -3.33 -2.08 2.40
CA HIS A 122 -4.59 -1.71 3.01
C HIS A 122 -4.54 -1.91 4.53
N GLY A 123 -5.08 -0.96 5.27
CA GLY A 123 -5.16 -1.04 6.71
C GLY A 123 -3.80 -1.23 7.39
N PHE A 124 -3.62 -2.34 8.09
CA PHE A 124 -2.35 -2.72 8.70
C PHE A 124 -1.21 -2.84 7.67
N GLY A 125 -1.49 -3.43 6.50
CA GLY A 125 -0.52 -3.55 5.41
C GLY A 125 -0.15 -2.20 4.80
N ALA A 126 -1.04 -1.21 4.83
CA ALA A 126 -0.72 0.16 4.42
C ALA A 126 0.32 0.78 5.34
N SER A 127 0.15 0.64 6.65
CA SER A 127 1.11 1.13 7.64
C SER A 127 2.44 0.38 7.57
N ALA A 128 2.41 -0.93 7.35
CA ALA A 128 3.63 -1.72 7.11
C ALA A 128 4.38 -1.28 5.83
N ALA A 129 3.66 -0.89 4.77
CA ALA A 129 4.27 -0.35 3.55
C ALA A 129 4.96 1.00 3.79
N VAL A 130 4.38 1.88 4.63
CA VAL A 130 5.01 3.15 5.06
C VAL A 130 6.27 2.87 5.87
N LEU A 131 6.22 1.98 6.87
CA LEU A 131 7.39 1.56 7.66
C LEU A 131 8.49 0.97 6.78
N ALA A 132 8.14 0.12 5.83
CA ALA A 132 9.07 -0.46 4.87
C ALA A 132 9.77 0.61 4.02
N ALA A 133 9.01 1.60 3.53
CA ALA A 133 9.53 2.69 2.71
C ALA A 133 10.48 3.61 3.50
N ALA A 134 10.20 3.83 4.77
CA ALA A 134 11.06 4.62 5.66
C ALA A 134 12.34 3.91 6.10
N GLY A 135 12.48 2.60 5.82
CA GLY A 135 13.62 1.80 6.29
C GLY A 135 13.49 1.37 7.76
N GLU A 136 12.33 1.53 8.40
CA GLU A 136 12.08 1.16 9.80
C GLU A 136 11.67 -0.31 9.95
N TRP A 137 12.44 -1.21 9.36
CA TRP A 137 12.26 -2.65 9.45
C TRP A 137 13.56 -3.29 9.94
N GLY A 138 13.48 -4.11 10.95
CA GLY A 138 14.62 -4.88 11.49
C GLY A 138 15.32 -4.31 12.72
N SER A 139 14.85 -3.22 13.31
CA SER A 139 15.37 -2.66 14.56
C SER A 139 14.54 -3.02 15.81
N SER A 140 13.77 -4.12 15.78
CA SER A 140 13.15 -4.60 17.02
C SER A 140 14.21 -5.17 17.95
N SER A 141 14.58 -4.42 18.96
CA SER A 141 15.24 -4.93 20.16
C SER A 141 14.29 -5.93 20.85
N SER A 142 14.32 -7.18 20.41
CA SER A 142 13.66 -8.26 21.12
C SER A 142 14.55 -8.69 22.27
N SER A 143 14.27 -8.19 23.48
CA SER A 143 14.46 -9.02 24.66
C SER A 143 13.40 -10.13 24.59
N ASP A 144 13.87 -11.37 24.56
CA ASP A 144 13.10 -12.61 24.66
C ASP A 144 12.28 -13.08 23.45
N SER A 145 12.95 -13.74 22.52
CA SER A 145 12.59 -15.07 22.01
C SER A 145 13.52 -15.45 20.85
N GLU A 146 14.31 -16.50 21.03
CA GLU A 146 15.03 -17.20 19.97
C GLU A 146 14.04 -17.79 18.97
N VAL A 147 13.75 -17.07 17.90
CA VAL A 147 13.20 -17.65 16.69
C VAL A 147 14.20 -17.41 15.57
N SER A 148 14.76 -18.52 15.14
CA SER A 148 15.78 -18.67 14.11
C SER A 148 15.49 -17.79 12.88
N ALA A 149 16.28 -16.75 12.69
CA ALA A 149 16.31 -15.99 11.45
C ALA A 149 16.77 -16.93 10.33
N ARG A 150 15.84 -17.33 9.46
CA ARG A 150 16.21 -17.96 8.18
C ARG A 150 16.71 -16.85 7.25
N SER A 151 18.01 -16.59 7.37
CA SER A 151 18.72 -15.76 6.42
C SER A 151 18.81 -16.51 5.08
N VAL A 152 18.06 -16.09 4.10
CA VAL A 152 18.37 -16.41 2.71
C VAL A 152 19.51 -15.48 2.30
N SER A 153 20.74 -16.00 2.31
CA SER A 153 21.90 -15.26 1.86
C SER A 153 21.89 -15.17 0.34
N VAL A 154 21.41 -14.06 -0.19
CA VAL A 154 21.69 -13.62 -1.54
C VAL A 154 22.74 -12.51 -1.44
N GLY A 155 24.00 -12.88 -1.61
CA GLY A 155 25.11 -11.94 -1.76
C GLY A 155 25.56 -11.25 -0.47
N SER A 156 26.77 -11.56 -0.04
CA SER A 156 27.50 -11.00 1.11
C SER A 156 27.52 -9.46 1.07
N GLY A 157 26.74 -8.83 1.93
CA GLY A 157 26.78 -7.40 2.23
C GLY A 157 26.09 -7.15 3.56
N SER A 158 26.86 -7.01 4.64
CA SER A 158 26.36 -6.53 5.93
C SER A 158 25.93 -5.07 5.78
N VAL A 159 24.62 -4.79 5.80
CA VAL A 159 24.08 -3.43 5.81
C VAL A 159 23.79 -3.06 7.25
N THR A 160 24.59 -2.17 7.80
CA THR A 160 24.33 -1.52 9.09
C THR A 160 23.26 -0.45 8.91
N ALA A 161 22.18 -0.53 9.70
CA ALA A 161 21.06 0.40 9.69
C ALA A 161 21.48 1.75 10.29
N SER A 162 21.98 2.69 9.50
CA SER A 162 22.12 4.08 9.98
C SER A 162 22.23 5.18 8.92
N ASP A 163 22.25 4.89 7.61
CA ASP A 163 22.31 5.97 6.58
C ASP A 163 21.70 5.53 5.22
N THR A 164 20.66 4.71 5.21
CA THR A 164 20.08 4.25 3.94
C THR A 164 18.93 5.16 3.54
N PRO A 165 19.08 5.94 2.45
CA PRO A 165 17.88 6.43 1.73
C PRO A 165 17.03 5.21 1.40
N GLY A 166 15.70 5.35 1.45
CA GLY A 166 14.72 4.28 1.33
C GLY A 166 15.01 3.19 0.28
N PRO A 167 14.20 2.15 0.17
CA PRO A 167 14.50 0.98 -0.64
C PRO A 167 14.87 1.33 -2.08
N LYS A 168 15.96 0.76 -2.61
CA LYS A 168 16.40 1.02 -3.99
C LYS A 168 15.29 0.68 -4.98
N GLY A 169 15.07 1.60 -5.92
CA GLY A 169 14.07 1.43 -6.97
C GLY A 169 12.64 1.69 -6.57
N LEU A 170 12.39 2.07 -5.32
CA LEU A 170 11.08 2.52 -4.86
C LEU A 170 10.74 3.86 -5.52
N THR A 171 9.59 3.92 -6.19
CA THR A 171 9.10 5.12 -6.89
C THR A 171 7.84 5.70 -6.26
N GLY A 172 7.24 5.04 -5.30
CA GLY A 172 6.07 5.56 -4.59
C GLY A 172 5.50 4.59 -3.57
N VAL A 173 4.66 5.11 -2.68
CA VAL A 173 3.94 4.34 -1.66
C VAL A 173 2.46 4.68 -1.71
N ALA A 174 1.60 3.66 -1.78
CA ALA A 174 0.14 3.82 -1.73
C ALA A 174 -0.44 3.23 -0.44
N ALA A 175 -0.78 4.08 0.50
CA ALA A 175 -1.37 3.72 1.79
C ALA A 175 -2.89 3.85 1.75
N VAL A 176 -3.61 2.72 1.64
CA VAL A 176 -5.07 2.70 1.60
C VAL A 176 -5.61 2.46 3.00
N PHE A 177 -6.26 3.46 3.57
CA PHE A 177 -6.91 3.40 4.89
C PHE A 177 -5.98 2.85 5.99
N PRO A 178 -4.77 3.41 6.16
CA PRO A 178 -3.78 2.91 7.11
C PRO A 178 -4.34 2.87 8.53
N ARG A 179 -3.85 1.92 9.31
CA ARG A 179 -4.19 1.75 10.74
C ARG A 179 -3.02 2.17 11.61
N SER A 180 -3.31 2.63 12.81
CA SER A 180 -2.27 2.87 13.80
C SER A 180 -1.53 1.57 14.14
N THR A 181 -0.21 1.63 14.20
CA THR A 181 0.70 0.52 14.48
C THR A 181 1.73 0.91 15.55
N SER A 182 2.51 -0.04 16.02
CA SER A 182 3.67 0.23 16.86
C SER A 182 4.86 -0.58 16.30
N PRO A 183 5.90 0.09 15.75
CA PRO A 183 6.09 1.54 15.65
C PRO A 183 5.02 2.22 14.78
N ARG A 184 4.86 3.54 14.91
CA ARG A 184 3.85 4.31 14.17
C ARG A 184 4.30 4.61 12.75
N ALA A 185 3.42 4.37 11.81
CA ALA A 185 3.67 4.70 10.41
C ALA A 185 3.71 6.22 10.16
N SER A 186 2.96 7.01 10.91
CA SER A 186 3.01 8.48 10.85
C SER A 186 4.37 9.04 11.22
N ASP A 187 5.03 8.52 12.27
CA ASP A 187 6.35 8.97 12.67
C ASP A 187 7.40 8.66 11.59
N ALA A 188 7.25 7.51 10.93
CA ALA A 188 8.14 7.06 9.86
C ALA A 188 7.96 7.87 8.55
N ALA A 189 6.79 8.44 8.31
CA ALA A 189 6.45 9.16 7.07
C ALA A 189 7.37 10.36 6.80
N SER A 190 7.92 11.00 7.85
CA SER A 190 8.88 12.10 7.76
C SER A 190 10.21 11.72 7.10
N ASN A 191 10.50 10.42 6.96
CA ASN A 191 11.71 9.90 6.31
C ASN A 191 11.51 9.52 4.84
N ILE A 192 10.27 9.62 4.30
CA ILE A 192 9.93 9.15 2.96
C ILE A 192 9.94 10.29 1.96
N GLU A 193 10.85 10.23 0.98
CA GLU A 193 11.01 11.26 -0.05
C GLU A 193 10.27 10.94 -1.36
N VAL A 194 9.94 9.66 -1.60
CA VAL A 194 9.18 9.27 -2.79
C VAL A 194 7.71 9.71 -2.69
N PRO A 195 7.01 9.90 -3.81
CA PRO A 195 5.59 10.26 -3.80
C PRO A 195 4.72 9.30 -2.99
N GLY A 196 3.74 9.85 -2.25
CA GLY A 196 2.76 9.12 -1.47
C GLY A 196 1.33 9.28 -2.01
N LEU A 197 0.58 8.18 -2.14
CA LEU A 197 -0.88 8.22 -2.28
C LEU A 197 -1.49 7.75 -0.95
N ILE A 198 -2.05 8.68 -0.20
CA ILE A 198 -2.66 8.39 1.09
C ILE A 198 -4.18 8.50 0.94
N LEU A 199 -4.88 7.38 1.07
CA LEU A 199 -6.32 7.31 0.96
C LEU A 199 -6.95 7.13 2.33
N ALA A 200 -7.97 7.95 2.65
CA ALA A 200 -8.72 7.89 3.89
C ALA A 200 -10.17 7.41 3.64
N PRO A 201 -10.79 6.66 4.57
CA PRO A 201 -12.19 6.32 4.47
C PRO A 201 -13.06 7.56 4.69
N GLY A 202 -14.13 7.73 3.90
CA GLY A 202 -15.04 8.86 4.01
C GLY A 202 -16.14 8.66 5.05
N GLN A 203 -16.25 7.50 5.68
CA GLN A 203 -17.11 7.28 6.84
C GLN A 203 -16.25 7.47 8.09
N ASP A 204 -16.60 8.47 8.90
CA ASP A 204 -15.93 8.78 10.14
C ASP A 204 -15.95 7.58 11.07
N SER A 205 -14.83 6.95 11.27
CA SER A 205 -14.60 6.12 12.44
C SER A 205 -14.11 7.03 13.56
N VAL A 206 -15.02 7.62 14.30
CA VAL A 206 -14.76 8.49 15.46
C VAL A 206 -13.88 7.82 16.54
N LEU A 207 -13.64 6.53 16.42
CA LEU A 207 -12.93 5.71 17.39
C LEU A 207 -11.47 5.38 17.03
N VAL A 208 -11.03 5.67 15.82
CA VAL A 208 -9.64 5.43 15.39
C VAL A 208 -9.11 6.77 14.92
N GLY A 209 -8.16 7.34 15.66
CA GLY A 209 -7.49 8.57 15.23
C GLY A 209 -7.11 8.45 13.76
N ASP A 210 -7.29 9.53 12.98
CA ASP A 210 -7.10 9.49 11.53
C ASP A 210 -5.61 9.31 11.18
N GLU A 211 -5.15 8.06 11.22
CA GLU A 211 -3.76 7.70 10.88
C GLU A 211 -3.42 8.13 9.45
N SER A 212 -4.41 8.13 8.54
CA SER A 212 -4.23 8.60 7.17
C SER A 212 -3.85 10.08 7.14
N LEU A 213 -4.54 10.89 7.93
CA LEU A 213 -4.29 12.34 8.02
C LEU A 213 -2.90 12.62 8.61
N ARG A 214 -2.52 11.90 9.67
CA ARG A 214 -1.20 12.03 10.30
C ARG A 214 -0.08 11.62 9.35
N ILE A 215 -0.21 10.49 8.67
CA ILE A 215 0.76 10.06 7.67
C ILE A 215 0.90 11.12 6.58
N ALA A 216 -0.20 11.70 6.11
CA ALA A 216 -0.18 12.73 5.06
C ALA A 216 0.48 14.02 5.53
N ALA A 217 0.24 14.42 6.78
CA ALA A 217 0.83 15.63 7.38
C ALA A 217 2.35 15.51 7.54
N GLU A 218 2.84 14.34 7.97
CA GLU A 218 4.25 14.08 8.21
C GLU A 218 5.02 13.66 6.93
N TRP A 219 4.34 13.45 5.80
CA TRP A 219 4.98 12.98 4.58
C TRP A 219 5.98 13.99 4.02
N LYS A 220 7.26 13.59 3.92
CA LYS A 220 8.34 14.49 3.49
C LYS A 220 8.28 14.81 1.99
N GLY A 221 8.06 13.80 1.14
CA GLY A 221 7.97 13.95 -0.30
C GLY A 221 6.62 14.54 -0.75
N ASP A 222 6.36 14.49 -2.06
CA ASP A 222 5.05 14.84 -2.61
C ASP A 222 4.00 13.82 -2.14
N SER A 223 2.82 14.31 -1.75
CA SER A 223 1.73 13.42 -1.32
C SER A 223 0.39 13.83 -1.93
N TYR A 224 -0.38 12.82 -2.29
CA TYR A 224 -1.76 12.93 -2.75
C TYR A 224 -2.67 12.36 -1.66
N TYR A 225 -3.25 13.23 -0.83
CA TYR A 225 -4.22 12.80 0.17
C TYR A 225 -5.63 12.90 -0.39
N ARG A 226 -6.40 11.81 -0.28
CA ARG A 226 -7.80 11.79 -0.74
C ARG A 226 -8.69 11.03 0.23
N ARG A 227 -9.84 11.61 0.54
CA ARG A 227 -10.93 10.91 1.24
C ARG A 227 -11.84 10.25 0.23
N VAL A 228 -12.14 8.98 0.41
CA VAL A 228 -13.03 8.21 -0.49
C VAL A 228 -14.43 8.24 0.08
N ASN A 229 -15.32 9.00 -0.55
CA ASN A 229 -16.66 9.28 -0.06
C ASN A 229 -17.46 8.00 0.20
N LYS A 230 -18.10 7.92 1.40
CA LYS A 230 -18.90 6.78 1.84
C LYS A 230 -18.15 5.44 1.92
N ALA A 231 -16.82 5.43 1.80
CA ALA A 231 -16.04 4.24 1.97
C ALA A 231 -15.90 3.92 3.46
N SER A 232 -16.10 2.66 3.82
CA SER A 232 -15.74 2.11 5.13
C SER A 232 -14.33 1.53 5.09
N GLN A 233 -13.71 1.34 6.26
CA GLN A 233 -12.41 0.69 6.39
C GLN A 233 -12.34 -0.67 5.66
N SER A 234 -13.42 -1.43 5.65
CA SER A 234 -13.45 -2.77 5.06
C SER A 234 -13.75 -2.81 3.56
N VAL A 235 -13.92 -1.65 2.90
CA VAL A 235 -14.38 -1.60 1.49
C VAL A 235 -13.45 -2.30 0.50
N MET A 236 -12.14 -2.34 0.78
CA MET A 236 -11.16 -3.05 -0.05
C MET A 236 -11.31 -4.57 0.02
N SER A 237 -11.83 -5.11 1.13
CA SER A 237 -12.04 -6.54 1.29
C SER A 237 -13.17 -7.05 0.40
N GLU A 238 -12.86 -8.06 -0.42
CA GLU A 238 -13.82 -8.69 -1.34
C GLU A 238 -14.63 -9.81 -0.68
N LYS A 239 -14.42 -10.09 0.61
CA LYS A 239 -15.20 -11.03 1.41
C LYS A 239 -16.56 -10.42 1.81
N VAL A 240 -17.33 -9.98 0.81
CA VAL A 240 -18.59 -9.21 0.96
C VAL A 240 -19.59 -9.90 1.88
N VAL A 241 -19.80 -11.20 1.72
CA VAL A 241 -20.77 -11.96 2.53
C VAL A 241 -20.36 -11.99 4.01
N LYS A 242 -19.07 -12.21 4.29
CA LYS A 242 -18.53 -12.18 5.66
C LYS A 242 -18.69 -10.78 6.27
N ASN A 243 -18.39 -9.75 5.51
CA ASN A 243 -18.49 -8.36 5.96
C ASN A 243 -19.95 -7.96 6.25
N MET A 244 -20.90 -8.35 5.40
CA MET A 244 -22.33 -8.12 5.62
C MET A 244 -22.86 -8.83 6.88
N VAL A 245 -22.51 -10.10 7.07
CA VAL A 245 -22.93 -10.88 8.24
C VAL A 245 -22.36 -10.30 9.55
N LEU A 246 -21.15 -9.75 9.50
CA LEU A 246 -20.50 -9.11 10.65
C LEU A 246 -20.91 -7.64 10.85
N GLY A 247 -21.78 -7.08 10.01
CA GLY A 247 -22.19 -5.68 10.09
C GLY A 247 -21.09 -4.67 9.74
N LEU A 248 -20.05 -5.11 9.01
CA LEU A 248 -18.88 -4.29 8.67
C LEU A 248 -19.09 -3.37 7.44
N GLY A 249 -20.34 -3.11 7.04
CA GLY A 249 -20.69 -2.16 6.00
C GLY A 249 -21.26 -2.78 4.71
N SER A 250 -21.62 -1.90 3.76
CA SER A 250 -22.16 -2.28 2.46
C SER A 250 -21.04 -2.75 1.49
N PRO A 251 -21.40 -3.44 0.40
CA PRO A 251 -20.45 -3.99 -0.58
C PRO A 251 -19.47 -2.99 -1.21
N GLY A 252 -19.78 -1.70 -1.25
CA GLY A 252 -18.89 -0.61 -1.70
C GLY A 252 -18.26 -0.82 -3.09
N PHE A 253 -19.02 -1.35 -4.06
CA PHE A 253 -18.48 -1.66 -5.40
C PHE A 253 -17.90 -0.44 -6.12
N SER A 254 -18.60 0.71 -6.05
CA SER A 254 -18.15 1.95 -6.68
C SER A 254 -16.90 2.53 -6.01
N GLN A 255 -16.83 2.46 -4.68
CA GLN A 255 -15.66 2.90 -3.92
C GLN A 255 -14.44 2.02 -4.22
N ARG A 256 -14.64 0.70 -4.28
CA ARG A 256 -13.57 -0.23 -4.65
C ARG A 256 -13.09 -0.02 -6.09
N ALA A 257 -13.99 0.25 -7.01
CA ALA A 257 -13.66 0.60 -8.38
C ALA A 257 -12.78 1.87 -8.44
N ALA A 258 -13.20 2.94 -7.74
CA ALA A 258 -12.41 4.16 -7.64
C ALA A 258 -11.02 3.92 -7.02
N LEU A 259 -10.92 3.12 -5.94
CA LEU A 259 -9.65 2.75 -5.32
C LEU A 259 -8.73 2.02 -6.30
N ARG A 260 -9.26 1.08 -7.08
CA ARG A 260 -8.50 0.37 -8.12
C ARG A 260 -7.99 1.31 -9.20
N GLY A 261 -8.84 2.21 -9.67
CA GLY A 261 -8.46 3.23 -10.66
C GLY A 261 -7.37 4.17 -10.16
N LEU A 262 -7.48 4.64 -8.90
CA LEU A 262 -6.46 5.48 -8.26
C LEU A 262 -5.13 4.74 -8.06
N LEU A 263 -5.15 3.47 -7.66
CA LEU A 263 -3.95 2.66 -7.53
C LEU A 263 -3.24 2.48 -8.89
N VAL A 264 -3.98 2.18 -9.96
CA VAL A 264 -3.41 2.09 -11.32
C VAL A 264 -2.83 3.45 -11.73
N ALA A 265 -3.58 4.54 -11.53
CA ALA A 265 -3.12 5.89 -11.85
C ALA A 265 -1.83 6.24 -11.11
N PHE A 266 -1.75 5.90 -9.82
CA PHE A 266 -0.56 6.16 -9.00
C PHE A 266 0.68 5.41 -9.51
N VAL A 267 0.56 4.12 -9.80
CA VAL A 267 1.66 3.33 -10.37
C VAL A 267 2.11 3.91 -11.72
N ARG A 268 1.17 4.29 -12.59
CA ARG A 268 1.50 4.92 -13.87
C ARG A 268 2.17 6.26 -13.71
N ALA A 269 1.73 7.08 -12.75
CA ALA A 269 2.33 8.38 -12.47
C ALA A 269 3.78 8.23 -11.96
N THR A 270 3.99 7.35 -10.97
CA THR A 270 5.27 7.28 -10.25
C THR A 270 6.28 6.36 -10.91
N ALA A 271 5.88 5.18 -11.38
CA ALA A 271 6.79 4.21 -11.98
C ALA A 271 7.03 4.45 -13.48
N GLU A 272 6.12 5.10 -14.18
CA GLU A 272 6.26 5.37 -15.62
C GLU A 272 6.44 6.87 -15.93
N GLY A 273 6.22 7.76 -14.96
CA GLY A 273 6.38 9.21 -15.12
C GLY A 273 5.32 9.86 -16.01
N ASP A 274 4.14 9.23 -16.17
CA ASP A 274 3.09 9.75 -17.03
C ASP A 274 2.29 10.85 -16.31
N LYS A 275 2.54 12.10 -16.69
CA LYS A 275 1.96 13.31 -16.07
C LYS A 275 0.43 13.34 -16.06
N LYS A 276 -0.24 12.75 -17.06
CA LYS A 276 -1.70 12.74 -17.10
C LYS A 276 -2.31 12.00 -15.91
N TYR A 277 -1.60 11.04 -15.34
CA TYR A 277 -2.03 10.31 -14.15
C TYR A 277 -1.73 11.06 -12.86
N SER A 278 -0.65 11.84 -12.82
CA SER A 278 -0.40 12.79 -11.73
C SER A 278 -1.50 13.85 -11.65
N ASP A 279 -1.93 14.38 -12.80
CA ASP A 279 -3.05 15.33 -12.88
C ASP A 279 -4.36 14.74 -12.34
N VAL A 280 -4.59 13.43 -12.53
CA VAL A 280 -5.75 12.71 -11.94
C VAL A 280 -5.66 12.64 -10.43
N LEU A 281 -4.47 12.38 -9.90
CA LEU A 281 -4.27 12.22 -8.45
C LEU A 281 -4.49 13.52 -7.68
N SER A 282 -4.24 14.67 -8.30
CA SER A 282 -4.43 16.01 -7.74
C SER A 282 -5.73 16.70 -8.18
N ASP A 283 -6.61 16.04 -8.97
CA ASP A 283 -7.85 16.62 -9.47
C ASP A 283 -8.88 16.79 -8.34
N GLU A 284 -9.18 18.03 -7.96
CA GLU A 284 -10.16 18.39 -6.94
C GLU A 284 -11.59 17.94 -7.30
N ASP A 285 -11.91 17.93 -8.60
CA ASP A 285 -13.25 17.61 -9.13
C ASP A 285 -13.49 16.11 -9.33
N LEU A 286 -12.55 15.23 -8.94
CA LEU A 286 -12.69 13.79 -9.15
C LEU A 286 -13.85 13.22 -8.33
N LYS A 287 -14.89 12.76 -9.02
CA LYS A 287 -16.12 12.24 -8.41
C LYS A 287 -15.86 11.03 -7.49
N GLY A 288 -16.52 11.05 -6.34
CA GLY A 288 -16.45 9.95 -5.36
C GLY A 288 -15.27 10.04 -4.40
N THR A 289 -14.42 11.03 -4.55
CA THR A 289 -13.32 11.32 -3.64
C THR A 289 -13.21 12.83 -3.43
N GLU A 290 -12.54 13.23 -2.37
CA GLU A 290 -12.24 14.62 -2.01
C GLU A 290 -10.72 14.72 -1.88
N PHE A 291 -10.10 15.62 -2.63
CA PHE A 291 -8.67 15.91 -2.55
C PHE A 291 -8.44 16.99 -1.49
N TRP A 292 -7.42 16.80 -0.68
CA TRP A 292 -6.98 17.77 0.30
C TRP A 292 -5.50 18.09 0.06
N ASP A 293 -5.22 19.37 -0.03
CA ASP A 293 -3.86 19.85 -0.11
C ASP A 293 -3.20 19.90 1.29
N ARG A 294 -1.95 20.36 1.36
CA ARG A 294 -1.22 20.45 2.63
C ARG A 294 -1.83 21.44 3.61
N ASP A 295 -2.45 22.52 3.11
CA ASP A 295 -3.08 23.53 3.97
C ASP A 295 -4.39 22.97 4.54
N ASP A 296 -5.17 22.25 3.76
CA ASP A 296 -6.37 21.53 4.21
C ASP A 296 -6.03 20.52 5.30
N ILE A 297 -4.97 19.72 5.08
CA ILE A 297 -4.49 18.71 6.04
C ILE A 297 -4.06 19.38 7.34
N ALA A 298 -3.29 20.47 7.26
CA ALA A 298 -2.81 21.19 8.44
C ALA A 298 -3.94 21.81 9.27
N ASN A 299 -4.99 22.31 8.61
CA ASN A 299 -6.15 22.91 9.27
C ASN A 299 -7.04 21.89 10.00
N GLU A 300 -7.05 20.63 9.55
CA GLU A 300 -7.88 19.58 10.14
C GLU A 300 -7.17 18.82 11.28
N LEU A 301 -5.84 18.90 11.37
CA LEU A 301 -5.12 18.31 12.49
C LEU A 301 -5.49 19.04 13.80
N PRO A 302 -6.01 18.34 14.83
CA PRO A 302 -6.36 18.99 16.09
C PRO A 302 -5.10 19.53 16.75
N GLU A 303 -5.16 20.80 17.23
CA GLU A 303 -4.05 21.50 17.93
C GLU A 303 -3.46 20.71 19.13
N ASN A 304 -4.18 19.73 19.66
CA ASN A 304 -3.80 18.91 20.81
C ASN A 304 -3.75 17.40 20.50
N ALA A 305 -3.57 17.01 19.25
CA ALA A 305 -3.51 15.58 18.85
C ALA A 305 -2.49 14.81 19.70
N ASP A 306 -1.32 15.39 19.95
CA ASP A 306 -0.25 14.80 20.75
C ASP A 306 -0.61 14.63 22.25
N VAL A 307 -1.40 15.54 22.82
CA VAL A 307 -1.75 15.48 24.26
C VAL A 307 -2.79 14.41 24.53
N MET A 308 -3.81 14.32 23.68
CA MET A 308 -4.84 13.27 23.78
C MET A 308 -4.26 11.88 23.52
N GLU A 309 -3.26 11.78 22.71
CA GLU A 309 -2.59 10.53 22.39
C GLU A 309 -1.67 10.06 23.50
N ARG A 310 -0.87 10.94 24.10
CA ARG A 310 -0.05 10.65 25.29
C ARG A 310 -0.93 10.23 26.48
N LEU A 311 -2.13 10.79 26.61
CA LEU A 311 -3.10 10.38 27.62
C LEU A 311 -3.66 8.97 27.34
N ARG A 312 -3.90 8.63 26.09
CA ARG A 312 -4.38 7.28 25.71
C ARG A 312 -3.31 6.23 25.91
N ASP A 313 -2.04 6.53 25.59
CA ASP A 313 -0.91 5.60 25.73
C ASP A 313 -0.47 5.42 27.21
N ALA A 314 -0.93 6.33 28.11
CA ALA A 314 -0.69 6.27 29.56
C ALA A 314 -1.79 5.53 30.34
N LEU A 315 -2.92 5.17 29.70
CA LEU A 315 -4.03 4.42 30.29
C LEU A 315 -4.03 2.97 29.82
#